data_6290556a57a92a0902e4db1e8de83573
#
_entry.id   6290556a57a92a0902e4db1e8de83573
#
_cell.length_a   1.000
_cell.length_b   1.000
_cell.length_c   1.000
_cell.angle_alpha   90.00
_cell.angle_beta   90.00
_cell.angle_gamma   90.00
#
_symmetry.space_group_name_H-M   'P 1'
#
loop_
_entity.id
_entity.type
_entity.pdbx_description
1 polymer ?
#
loop_
_entity_poly.entity_id
_entity_poly.type
_entity_poly.pdbx_seq_one_letter_code
_entity_poly.pdbx_strand_id
1 'polypeptide(L)'
;STVCKTQTVKAPDGTVVGEILFHTGSNGFCLNREDMLKQISEAFNSGNYNASLSLLLEEVEPEGDVNTLIGSMRELSRFSTEFATSNESRSRNVQKAAGLLNCVILEPGEELSYNELLGPRTEELGWLPAHGISGGKEYIDTPGGGICQVSSTLYNSLLLIGPDIRIVSRSHHSIPGSYVAMGLDATVSYYGPDLVWSNAAESPMFLFAYADMRTKTVYTFVYGTQPDDGTHYKIWSDT
;
A
#
# COMPACT_ATOMS: atom_id res chain seq x y z
N SER A 1 -23.88 16.31 -7.07
CA SER A 1 -22.80 15.97 -8.05
C SER A 1 -21.55 15.62 -7.27
N THR A 2 -21.08 14.40 -7.44
CA THR A 2 -19.83 13.94 -6.82
C THR A 2 -18.67 14.78 -7.36
N VAL A 3 -18.00 15.53 -6.50
CA VAL A 3 -16.76 16.23 -6.86
C VAL A 3 -15.62 15.25 -6.70
N CYS A 4 -14.90 14.98 -7.79
CA CYS A 4 -13.67 14.19 -7.76
C CYS A 4 -12.48 15.15 -7.78
N LYS A 5 -11.56 14.98 -6.84
CA LYS A 5 -10.27 15.68 -6.84
C LYS A 5 -9.16 14.66 -6.92
N THR A 6 -8.03 15.07 -7.50
CA THR A 6 -6.91 14.17 -7.76
C THR A 6 -5.63 14.77 -7.19
N GLN A 7 -4.84 13.94 -6.51
CA GLN A 7 -3.46 14.25 -6.16
C GLN A 7 -2.53 13.38 -7.00
N THR A 8 -1.69 14.01 -7.82
CA THR A 8 -0.73 13.32 -8.68
C THR A 8 0.53 12.95 -7.88
N VAL A 9 0.94 11.71 -7.97
CA VAL A 9 2.20 11.19 -7.41
C VAL A 9 3.27 11.16 -8.50
N LYS A 10 4.43 11.77 -8.23
CA LYS A 10 5.53 11.87 -9.19
C LYS A 10 6.81 11.26 -8.66
N ALA A 11 7.53 10.59 -9.53
CA ALA A 11 8.91 10.17 -9.31
C ALA A 11 9.87 11.39 -9.30
N PRO A 12 11.11 11.23 -8.82
CA PRO A 12 12.10 12.32 -8.77
C PRO A 12 12.42 12.97 -10.14
N ASP A 13 12.29 12.23 -11.22
CA ASP A 13 12.48 12.71 -12.60
C ASP A 13 11.26 13.44 -13.18
N GLY A 14 10.18 13.57 -12.39
CA GLY A 14 8.93 14.20 -12.79
C GLY A 14 7.92 13.27 -13.47
N THR A 15 8.27 12.01 -13.71
CA THR A 15 7.35 10.99 -14.25
C THR A 15 6.16 10.81 -13.32
N VAL A 16 4.94 10.85 -13.87
CA VAL A 16 3.72 10.53 -13.13
C VAL A 16 3.70 9.02 -12.86
N VAL A 17 3.74 8.65 -11.59
CA VAL A 17 3.74 7.25 -11.14
C VAL A 17 2.33 6.76 -10.89
N GLY A 18 1.46 7.65 -10.41
CA GLY A 18 0.06 7.35 -10.16
C GLY A 18 -0.72 8.57 -9.68
N GLU A 19 -1.97 8.33 -9.33
CA GLU A 19 -2.89 9.36 -8.84
C GLU A 19 -3.71 8.82 -7.68
N ILE A 20 -3.95 9.66 -6.66
CA ILE A 20 -4.87 9.39 -5.57
C ILE A 20 -6.16 10.16 -5.85
N LEU A 21 -7.27 9.44 -5.98
CA LEU A 21 -8.58 10.01 -6.28
C LEU A 21 -9.36 10.20 -4.98
N PHE A 22 -9.90 11.39 -4.78
CA PHE A 22 -10.72 11.76 -3.66
C PHE A 22 -12.14 12.04 -4.15
N HIS A 23 -13.11 11.33 -3.58
CA HIS A 23 -14.52 11.53 -3.89
C HIS A 23 -15.22 12.17 -2.70
N THR A 24 -16.10 13.16 -2.96
CA THR A 24 -17.04 13.59 -1.95
C THR A 24 -18.01 12.44 -1.68
N GLY A 25 -18.30 12.19 -0.40
CA GLY A 25 -19.38 11.28 -0.03
C GLY A 25 -20.71 11.76 -0.62
N SER A 26 -21.65 10.85 -0.79
CA SER A 26 -23.05 11.17 -1.08
C SER A 26 -23.84 11.24 0.21
N ASN A 27 -24.88 12.11 0.24
CA ASN A 27 -25.80 12.13 1.36
C ASN A 27 -26.40 10.74 1.58
N GLY A 28 -26.44 10.35 2.82
CA GLY A 28 -27.13 9.16 3.30
C GLY A 28 -28.48 9.50 3.91
N PHE A 29 -29.15 8.49 4.45
CA PHE A 29 -30.39 8.66 5.19
C PHE A 29 -30.28 7.94 6.52
N CYS A 30 -30.70 8.58 7.59
CA CYS A 30 -30.89 7.94 8.89
C CYS A 30 -32.36 7.95 9.30
N LEU A 31 -32.73 7.01 10.15
CA LEU A 31 -34.09 6.95 10.72
C LEU A 31 -34.22 8.01 11.80
N ASN A 32 -35.28 8.86 11.71
CA ASN A 32 -35.66 9.71 12.81
C ASN A 32 -36.18 8.86 13.99
N ARG A 33 -35.29 8.64 14.96
CA ARG A 33 -35.58 7.78 16.12
C ARG A 33 -36.65 8.35 17.03
N GLU A 34 -36.72 9.68 17.18
CA GLU A 34 -37.69 10.34 18.04
C GLU A 34 -39.08 10.17 17.48
N ASP A 35 -39.28 10.41 16.20
CA ASP A 35 -40.56 10.21 15.52
C ASP A 35 -41.01 8.75 15.58
N MET A 36 -40.09 7.82 15.34
CA MET A 36 -40.38 6.38 15.42
C MET A 36 -40.83 5.98 16.84
N LEU A 37 -40.11 6.42 17.87
CA LEU A 37 -40.49 6.15 19.26
C LEU A 37 -41.87 6.75 19.62
N LYS A 38 -42.17 7.94 19.10
CA LYS A 38 -43.47 8.57 19.26
C LYS A 38 -44.58 7.75 18.64
N GLN A 39 -44.47 7.36 17.37
CA GLN A 39 -45.41 6.51 16.66
C GLN A 39 -45.66 5.16 17.38
N ILE A 40 -44.57 4.50 17.84
CA ILE A 40 -44.65 3.26 18.61
C ILE A 40 -45.43 3.48 19.92
N SER A 41 -45.13 4.55 20.65
CA SER A 41 -45.78 4.86 21.93
C SER A 41 -47.27 5.17 21.75
N GLU A 42 -47.62 5.93 20.71
CA GLU A 42 -48.99 6.24 20.36
C GLU A 42 -49.80 4.99 19.99
N ALA A 43 -49.25 4.12 19.15
CA ALA A 43 -49.85 2.85 18.77
C ALA A 43 -50.06 1.93 19.99
N PHE A 44 -49.06 1.84 20.87
CA PHE A 44 -49.16 1.04 22.10
C PHE A 44 -50.21 1.58 23.06
N ASN A 45 -50.21 2.89 23.32
CA ASN A 45 -51.16 3.55 24.24
C ASN A 45 -52.62 3.51 23.75
N SER A 46 -52.82 3.47 22.42
CA SER A 46 -54.16 3.32 21.81
C SER A 46 -54.64 1.88 21.71
N GLY A 47 -53.80 0.89 22.10
CA GLY A 47 -54.10 -0.53 21.97
C GLY A 47 -54.06 -1.07 20.53
N ASN A 48 -53.54 -0.29 19.59
CA ASN A 48 -53.40 -0.68 18.18
C ASN A 48 -52.08 -1.39 17.93
N TYR A 49 -52.00 -2.64 18.35
CA TYR A 49 -50.78 -3.45 18.23
C TYR A 49 -50.47 -3.92 16.79
N ASN A 50 -51.34 -3.69 15.84
CA ASN A 50 -51.17 -3.96 14.41
C ASN A 50 -51.02 -2.67 13.58
N ALA A 51 -50.59 -1.57 14.19
CA ALA A 51 -50.43 -0.31 13.51
C ALA A 51 -49.31 -0.41 12.44
N SER A 52 -49.57 0.13 11.27
CA SER A 52 -48.52 0.40 10.29
C SER A 52 -47.84 1.71 10.66
N LEU A 53 -46.52 1.67 10.85
CA LEU A 53 -45.69 2.84 11.17
C LEU A 53 -45.04 3.37 9.90
N SER A 54 -44.98 4.69 9.77
CA SER A 54 -44.28 5.34 8.67
C SER A 54 -42.82 5.61 9.06
N LEU A 55 -41.89 5.16 8.22
CA LEU A 55 -40.46 5.49 8.39
C LEU A 55 -40.24 6.93 7.95
N LEU A 56 -39.90 7.81 8.88
CA LEU A 56 -39.38 9.14 8.57
C LEU A 56 -37.88 9.07 8.50
N LEU A 57 -37.33 9.29 7.28
CA LEU A 57 -35.93 9.34 7.02
C LEU A 57 -35.46 10.79 6.94
N GLU A 58 -34.36 11.07 7.62
CA GLU A 58 -33.66 12.35 7.55
C GLU A 58 -32.44 12.19 6.68
N GLU A 59 -32.22 13.15 5.77
CA GLU A 59 -31.02 13.20 4.96
C GLU A 59 -29.83 13.62 5.82
N VAL A 60 -28.73 12.87 5.75
CA VAL A 60 -27.51 13.13 6.50
C VAL A 60 -26.38 13.39 5.51
N GLU A 61 -25.73 14.51 5.65
CA GLU A 61 -24.54 14.82 4.88
C GLU A 61 -23.37 13.89 5.30
N PRO A 62 -22.48 13.55 4.36
CA PRO A 62 -21.29 12.74 4.69
C PRO A 62 -20.41 13.49 5.69
N GLU A 63 -19.90 12.76 6.67
CA GLU A 63 -18.91 13.30 7.61
C GLU A 63 -17.57 13.51 6.90
N GLY A 64 -16.95 14.67 7.17
CA GLY A 64 -15.62 15.02 6.66
C GLY A 64 -15.64 15.89 5.40
N ASP A 65 -14.62 16.73 5.30
CA ASP A 65 -14.39 17.60 4.14
C ASP A 65 -13.25 17.04 3.27
N VAL A 66 -13.55 16.81 2.00
CA VAL A 66 -12.56 16.32 1.01
C VAL A 66 -11.35 17.24 0.88
N ASN A 67 -11.48 18.55 1.12
CA ASN A 67 -10.34 19.47 1.06
C ASN A 67 -9.41 19.27 2.27
N THR A 68 -9.95 19.01 3.44
CA THR A 68 -9.20 18.66 4.64
C THR A 68 -8.45 17.35 4.43
N LEU A 69 -9.12 16.33 3.85
CA LEU A 69 -8.50 15.04 3.55
C LEU A 69 -7.34 15.19 2.54
N ILE A 70 -7.53 15.95 1.46
CA ILE A 70 -6.47 16.22 0.48
C ILE A 70 -5.32 17.00 1.13
N GLY A 71 -5.64 17.99 1.97
CA GLY A 71 -4.62 18.79 2.68
C GLY A 71 -3.80 17.99 3.69
N SER A 72 -4.35 16.88 4.21
CA SER A 72 -3.64 15.98 5.12
C SER A 72 -2.89 14.85 4.42
N MET A 73 -3.19 14.58 3.14
CA MET A 73 -2.51 13.54 2.36
C MET A 73 -1.09 13.97 2.00
N ARG A 74 -0.10 13.19 2.41
CA ARG A 74 1.31 13.48 2.17
C ARG A 74 2.12 12.21 1.90
N GLU A 75 3.32 12.38 1.37
CA GLU A 75 4.32 11.32 1.31
C GLU A 75 4.83 11.03 2.73
N LEU A 76 4.57 9.82 3.22
CA LEU A 76 5.02 9.35 4.54
C LEU A 76 6.45 8.85 4.48
N SER A 77 6.78 8.16 3.39
CA SER A 77 8.13 7.62 3.20
C SER A 77 8.48 7.46 1.73
N ARG A 78 9.78 7.45 1.48
CA ARG A 78 10.39 7.11 0.19
C ARG A 78 11.68 6.37 0.42
N PHE A 79 11.92 5.33 -0.39
CA PHE A 79 13.22 4.66 -0.47
C PHE A 79 13.55 4.29 -1.91
N SER A 80 14.84 4.15 -2.20
CA SER A 80 15.28 3.75 -3.53
C SER A 80 16.57 2.94 -3.48
N THR A 81 16.74 2.07 -4.48
CA THR A 81 17.97 1.32 -4.68
C THR A 81 18.36 1.32 -6.16
N GLU A 82 19.67 1.32 -6.43
CA GLU A 82 20.20 1.29 -7.78
C GLU A 82 20.43 -0.15 -8.27
N PHE A 83 20.04 -0.43 -9.52
CA PHE A 83 20.30 -1.69 -10.20
C PHE A 83 21.17 -1.50 -11.46
N ALA A 84 22.13 -0.54 -11.40
CA ALA A 84 22.96 -0.09 -12.53
C ALA A 84 23.73 -1.23 -13.22
N THR A 85 24.21 -2.23 -12.45
CA THR A 85 24.94 -3.39 -12.96
C THR A 85 24.04 -4.51 -13.52
N SER A 86 22.71 -4.34 -13.49
CA SER A 86 21.77 -5.34 -13.96
C SER A 86 21.76 -5.46 -15.48
N ASN A 87 21.78 -6.69 -15.98
CA ASN A 87 21.50 -6.99 -17.39
C ASN A 87 20.04 -6.65 -17.75
N GLU A 88 19.69 -6.76 -19.02
CA GLU A 88 18.36 -6.41 -19.53
C GLU A 88 17.25 -7.27 -18.87
N SER A 89 17.44 -8.59 -18.77
CA SER A 89 16.46 -9.50 -18.17
C SER A 89 16.15 -9.13 -16.73
N ARG A 90 17.20 -8.92 -15.92
CA ARG A 90 17.05 -8.50 -14.52
C ARG A 90 16.37 -7.13 -14.40
N SER A 91 16.75 -6.19 -15.25
CA SER A 91 16.15 -4.85 -15.26
C SER A 91 14.66 -4.88 -15.57
N ARG A 92 14.25 -5.71 -16.54
CA ARG A 92 12.84 -5.90 -16.88
C ARG A 92 12.05 -6.58 -15.76
N ASN A 93 12.66 -7.54 -15.05
CA ASN A 93 12.03 -8.14 -13.86
C ASN A 93 11.81 -7.11 -12.75
N VAL A 94 12.80 -6.25 -12.48
CA VAL A 94 12.69 -5.15 -11.51
C VAL A 94 11.56 -4.20 -11.92
N GLN A 95 11.52 -3.79 -13.19
CA GLN A 95 10.46 -2.92 -13.72
C GLN A 95 9.08 -3.56 -13.57
N LYS A 96 8.95 -4.84 -13.92
CA LYS A 96 7.70 -5.59 -13.80
C LYS A 96 7.24 -5.70 -12.35
N ALA A 97 8.14 -6.05 -11.43
CA ALA A 97 7.83 -6.14 -10.00
C ALA A 97 7.38 -4.78 -9.44
N ALA A 98 8.06 -3.68 -9.79
CA ALA A 98 7.64 -2.34 -9.41
C ALA A 98 6.24 -2.01 -9.98
N GLY A 99 5.97 -2.37 -11.23
CA GLY A 99 4.65 -2.14 -11.84
C GLY A 99 3.52 -2.90 -11.15
N LEU A 100 3.76 -4.10 -10.64
CA LEU A 100 2.76 -4.90 -9.88
C LEU A 100 2.51 -4.36 -8.46
N LEU A 101 3.49 -3.67 -7.88
CA LEU A 101 3.37 -2.99 -6.59
C LEU A 101 2.79 -1.58 -6.71
N ASN A 102 2.67 -1.06 -7.92
CA ASN A 102 2.24 0.31 -8.11
C ASN A 102 0.72 0.47 -7.93
N CYS A 103 0.30 1.56 -7.29
CA CYS A 103 -1.10 1.91 -7.03
C CYS A 103 -1.83 0.88 -6.12
N VAL A 104 -1.13 0.29 -5.15
CA VAL A 104 -1.73 -0.59 -4.15
C VAL A 104 -2.27 0.25 -2.99
N ILE A 105 -3.51 -0.03 -2.59
CA ILE A 105 -4.14 0.56 -1.40
C ILE A 105 -4.00 -0.45 -0.27
N LEU A 106 -3.69 0.04 0.92
CA LEU A 106 -3.58 -0.73 2.15
C LEU A 106 -4.54 -0.13 3.16
N GLU A 107 -5.70 -0.77 3.34
CA GLU A 107 -6.73 -0.34 4.27
C GLU A 107 -6.29 -0.50 5.74
N PRO A 108 -6.88 0.24 6.69
CA PRO A 108 -6.60 0.08 8.11
C PRO A 108 -6.77 -1.38 8.57
N GLY A 109 -5.74 -1.94 9.19
CA GLY A 109 -5.71 -3.32 9.67
C GLY A 109 -5.50 -4.37 8.57
N GLU A 110 -5.47 -4.00 7.31
CA GLU A 110 -5.22 -4.92 6.21
C GLU A 110 -3.78 -5.41 6.21
N GLU A 111 -3.61 -6.67 5.83
CA GLU A 111 -2.31 -7.33 5.66
C GLU A 111 -2.08 -7.63 4.18
N LEU A 112 -0.91 -7.29 3.66
CA LEU A 112 -0.49 -7.54 2.29
C LEU A 112 0.74 -8.44 2.24
N SER A 113 0.74 -9.34 1.26
CA SER A 113 1.84 -10.23 0.92
C SER A 113 2.48 -9.80 -0.40
N TYR A 114 3.80 -9.61 -0.38
CA TYR A 114 4.55 -9.34 -1.60
C TYR A 114 4.43 -10.47 -2.62
N ASN A 115 4.45 -11.72 -2.14
CA ASN A 115 4.33 -12.89 -3.00
C ASN A 115 2.96 -12.98 -3.66
N GLU A 116 1.88 -12.64 -2.95
CA GLU A 116 0.52 -12.62 -3.51
C GLU A 116 0.36 -11.51 -4.54
N LEU A 117 0.87 -10.30 -4.27
CA LEU A 117 0.82 -9.17 -5.20
C LEU A 117 1.55 -9.47 -6.53
N LEU A 118 2.70 -10.14 -6.48
CA LEU A 118 3.45 -10.46 -7.69
C LEU A 118 2.97 -11.74 -8.40
N GLY A 119 2.34 -12.65 -7.70
CA GLY A 119 1.94 -13.96 -8.21
C GLY A 119 3.12 -14.88 -8.53
N PRO A 120 2.91 -15.98 -9.26
CA PRO A 120 3.95 -16.92 -9.67
C PRO A 120 4.99 -16.28 -10.59
N ARG A 121 6.26 -16.66 -10.41
CA ARG A 121 7.37 -16.16 -11.24
C ARG A 121 7.73 -17.21 -12.28
N THR A 122 6.97 -17.24 -13.37
CA THR A 122 7.21 -18.18 -14.48
C THR A 122 7.45 -17.42 -15.80
N GLU A 123 8.12 -18.07 -16.75
CA GLU A 123 8.36 -17.48 -18.06
C GLU A 123 7.07 -17.25 -18.84
N GLU A 124 6.08 -18.12 -18.67
CA GLU A 124 4.74 -17.97 -19.30
C GLU A 124 4.03 -16.68 -18.82
N LEU A 125 4.31 -16.28 -17.58
CA LEU A 125 3.83 -15.01 -17.03
C LEU A 125 4.74 -13.82 -17.37
N GLY A 126 5.75 -14.03 -18.23
CA GLY A 126 6.64 -12.99 -18.72
C GLY A 126 7.73 -12.58 -17.71
N TRP A 127 8.11 -13.48 -16.78
CA TRP A 127 9.30 -13.31 -15.97
C TRP A 127 10.51 -13.84 -16.72
N LEU A 128 11.59 -13.10 -16.75
CA LEU A 128 12.79 -13.46 -17.51
C LEU A 128 13.81 -14.17 -16.62
N PRO A 129 14.54 -15.17 -17.15
CA PRO A 129 15.67 -15.74 -16.45
C PRO A 129 16.73 -14.66 -16.19
N ALA A 130 17.13 -14.52 -14.94
CA ALA A 130 18.17 -13.60 -14.51
C ALA A 130 18.77 -14.07 -13.17
N HIS A 131 19.94 -13.56 -12.83
CA HIS A 131 20.66 -13.89 -11.61
C HIS A 131 19.80 -13.72 -10.37
N GLY A 132 19.58 -14.81 -9.67
CA GLY A 132 18.94 -14.93 -8.37
C GLY A 132 19.72 -15.88 -7.47
N ILE A 133 19.41 -15.91 -6.19
CA ILE A 133 20.00 -16.82 -5.21
C ILE A 133 19.05 -18.00 -5.05
N SER A 134 19.52 -19.23 -5.41
CA SER A 134 18.75 -20.46 -5.21
C SER A 134 19.22 -21.20 -3.96
N GLY A 135 18.25 -21.61 -3.14
CA GLY A 135 18.51 -22.40 -1.93
C GLY A 135 19.48 -21.71 -0.94
N GLY A 136 19.73 -20.41 -1.10
CA GLY A 136 20.65 -19.65 -0.25
C GLY A 136 22.15 -19.97 -0.45
N LYS A 137 22.53 -20.70 -1.49
CA LYS A 137 23.89 -21.22 -1.67
C LYS A 137 24.54 -20.86 -2.99
N GLU A 138 23.76 -20.70 -4.03
CA GLU A 138 24.28 -20.54 -5.39
C GLU A 138 23.52 -19.44 -6.16
N TYR A 139 24.26 -18.72 -7.01
CA TYR A 139 23.66 -17.82 -7.99
C TYR A 139 23.27 -18.65 -9.21
N ILE A 140 22.00 -18.67 -9.52
CA ILE A 140 21.47 -19.31 -10.73
C ILE A 140 20.57 -18.35 -11.50
N ASP A 141 20.48 -18.54 -12.80
CA ASP A 141 19.48 -17.84 -13.60
C ASP A 141 18.11 -18.48 -13.37
N THR A 142 17.20 -17.70 -12.82
CA THR A 142 15.82 -18.12 -12.51
C THR A 142 14.84 -17.06 -12.96
N PRO A 143 13.63 -17.44 -13.41
CA PRO A 143 12.59 -16.46 -13.70
C PRO A 143 12.30 -15.56 -12.49
N GLY A 144 12.27 -14.25 -12.72
CA GLY A 144 12.10 -13.26 -11.67
C GLY A 144 13.38 -12.86 -10.92
N GLY A 145 14.56 -13.27 -11.37
CA GLY A 145 15.82 -12.77 -10.79
C GLY A 145 15.83 -11.24 -10.72
N GLY A 146 16.11 -10.68 -9.52
CA GLY A 146 16.10 -9.23 -9.25
C GLY A 146 14.95 -8.74 -8.37
N ILE A 147 13.87 -9.51 -8.20
CA ILE A 147 12.67 -9.07 -7.44
C ILE A 147 12.94 -8.83 -5.95
N CYS A 148 13.91 -9.54 -5.36
CA CYS A 148 14.32 -9.31 -3.97
C CYS A 148 14.91 -7.91 -3.73
N GLN A 149 15.42 -7.27 -4.76
CA GLN A 149 15.82 -5.86 -4.65
C GLN A 149 14.60 -4.95 -4.49
N VAL A 150 13.52 -5.23 -5.22
CA VAL A 150 12.28 -4.45 -5.11
C VAL A 150 11.61 -4.68 -3.75
N SER A 151 11.55 -5.93 -3.25
CA SER A 151 11.04 -6.19 -1.90
C SER A 151 11.89 -5.55 -0.80
N SER A 152 13.22 -5.51 -0.95
CA SER A 152 14.10 -4.82 -0.01
C SER A 152 13.91 -3.30 -0.05
N THR A 153 13.71 -2.73 -1.25
CA THR A 153 13.40 -1.30 -1.39
C THR A 153 12.09 -0.97 -0.70
N LEU A 154 11.06 -1.78 -0.91
CA LEU A 154 9.76 -1.64 -0.22
C LEU A 154 9.93 -1.78 1.29
N TYR A 155 10.61 -2.81 1.77
CA TYR A 155 10.84 -3.04 3.20
C TYR A 155 11.43 -1.80 3.88
N ASN A 156 12.44 -1.17 3.27
CA ASN A 156 13.05 0.04 3.82
C ASN A 156 12.09 1.24 3.82
N SER A 157 11.27 1.43 2.79
CA SER A 157 10.26 2.50 2.83
C SER A 157 9.20 2.25 3.89
N LEU A 158 8.79 0.99 4.12
CA LEU A 158 7.86 0.63 5.19
C LEU A 158 8.45 0.92 6.58
N LEU A 159 9.72 0.59 6.82
CA LEU A 159 10.39 0.89 8.10
C LEU A 159 10.48 2.39 8.40
N LEU A 160 10.58 3.24 7.37
CA LEU A 160 10.64 4.69 7.52
C LEU A 160 9.31 5.32 7.95
N ILE A 161 8.19 4.59 7.89
CA ILE A 161 6.88 5.04 8.39
C ILE A 161 6.81 4.94 9.92
N GLY A 162 7.54 3.99 10.50
CA GLY A 162 7.56 3.77 11.95
C GLY A 162 6.38 2.90 12.44
N PRO A 163 5.74 3.23 13.58
CA PRO A 163 4.80 2.34 14.26
C PRO A 163 3.49 2.09 13.51
N ASP A 164 3.16 2.93 12.53
CA ASP A 164 1.93 2.80 11.73
C ASP A 164 2.02 1.71 10.66
N ILE A 165 3.18 1.08 10.53
CA ILE A 165 3.38 -0.15 9.75
C ILE A 165 3.89 -1.26 10.66
N ARG A 166 3.26 -2.41 10.56
CA ARG A 166 3.70 -3.64 11.21
C ARG A 166 4.29 -4.58 10.16
N ILE A 167 5.56 -4.96 10.32
CA ILE A 167 6.16 -6.04 9.55
C ILE A 167 5.75 -7.37 10.17
N VAL A 168 4.97 -8.16 9.45
CA VAL A 168 4.41 -9.46 9.90
C VAL A 168 5.38 -10.58 9.61
N SER A 169 5.97 -10.58 8.41
CA SER A 169 6.97 -11.56 7.98
C SER A 169 8.07 -10.90 7.15
N ARG A 170 9.30 -11.27 7.42
CA ARG A 170 10.47 -10.85 6.64
C ARG A 170 11.62 -11.84 6.88
N SER A 171 12.30 -12.21 5.83
CA SER A 171 13.53 -13.03 5.87
C SER A 171 14.69 -12.28 5.24
N HIS A 172 15.90 -12.43 5.81
CA HIS A 172 17.12 -11.92 5.21
C HIS A 172 17.69 -12.90 4.17
N HIS A 173 18.52 -12.40 3.28
CA HIS A 173 19.28 -13.26 2.38
C HIS A 173 20.40 -13.95 3.14
N SER A 174 20.68 -15.21 2.81
CA SER A 174 21.87 -15.92 3.30
C SER A 174 23.16 -15.38 2.68
N ILE A 175 23.09 -14.78 1.51
CA ILE A 175 24.18 -14.05 0.85
C ILE A 175 23.71 -12.60 0.70
N PRO A 176 24.30 -11.63 1.44
CA PRO A 176 23.85 -10.25 1.39
C PRO A 176 23.92 -9.64 0.00
N GLY A 177 22.87 -8.93 -0.41
CA GLY A 177 22.87 -8.09 -1.61
C GLY A 177 23.61 -6.77 -1.34
N SER A 178 24.21 -6.19 -2.38
CA SER A 178 24.97 -4.92 -2.27
C SER A 178 24.10 -3.66 -2.33
N TYR A 179 22.79 -3.79 -2.54
CA TYR A 179 21.88 -2.65 -2.78
C TYR A 179 21.29 -2.05 -1.49
N VAL A 180 21.39 -2.74 -0.35
CA VAL A 180 21.04 -2.23 0.99
C VAL A 180 22.06 -2.75 2.00
N ALA A 181 22.14 -2.12 3.18
CA ALA A 181 22.96 -2.59 4.28
C ALA A 181 22.46 -3.96 4.79
N MET A 182 23.36 -4.74 5.38
CA MET A 182 23.05 -6.05 5.95
C MET A 182 21.94 -5.90 7.01
N GLY A 183 20.94 -6.79 6.99
CA GLY A 183 19.79 -6.72 7.89
C GLY A 183 18.65 -5.81 7.40
N LEU A 184 18.88 -4.98 6.38
CA LEU A 184 17.84 -4.13 5.76
C LEU A 184 17.31 -4.71 4.44
N ASP A 185 17.60 -5.95 4.14
CA ASP A 185 17.12 -6.68 2.98
C ASP A 185 15.87 -7.50 3.30
N ALA A 186 15.10 -7.85 2.28
CA ALA A 186 13.95 -8.75 2.35
C ALA A 186 14.01 -9.74 1.19
N THR A 187 14.33 -11.01 1.49
CA THR A 187 14.31 -12.07 0.48
C THR A 187 12.90 -12.62 0.30
N VAL A 188 12.54 -12.88 -0.95
CA VAL A 188 11.22 -13.40 -1.32
C VAL A 188 11.35 -14.51 -2.35
N SER A 189 10.46 -15.52 -2.23
CA SER A 189 10.35 -16.62 -3.17
C SER A 189 8.92 -17.15 -3.15
N TYR A 190 8.33 -17.46 -4.29
CA TYR A 190 6.90 -17.79 -4.39
C TYR A 190 6.45 -18.94 -3.48
N TYR A 191 7.28 -19.95 -3.31
CA TYR A 191 7.02 -21.10 -2.43
C TYR A 191 7.85 -21.07 -1.13
N GLY A 192 8.39 -19.92 -0.75
CA GLY A 192 9.31 -19.81 0.37
C GLY A 192 9.15 -18.49 1.13
N PRO A 193 10.24 -17.80 1.43
CA PRO A 193 10.19 -16.54 2.17
C PRO A 193 9.29 -15.50 1.52
N ASP A 194 8.64 -14.69 2.36
CA ASP A 194 7.80 -13.59 1.94
C ASP A 194 8.06 -12.33 2.76
N LEU A 195 7.74 -11.19 2.18
CA LEU A 195 7.60 -9.93 2.88
C LEU A 195 6.10 -9.66 3.08
N VAL A 196 5.66 -9.70 4.33
CA VAL A 196 4.27 -9.46 4.70
C VAL A 196 4.23 -8.30 5.68
N TRP A 197 3.33 -7.35 5.44
CA TRP A 197 3.17 -6.15 6.27
C TRP A 197 1.70 -5.79 6.42
N SER A 198 1.37 -5.02 7.46
CA SER A 198 0.02 -4.52 7.68
C SER A 198 0.01 -3.04 8.02
N ASN A 199 -1.09 -2.37 7.68
CA ASN A 199 -1.38 -1.00 8.07
C ASN A 199 -1.90 -0.98 9.52
N ALA A 200 -1.12 -0.41 10.42
CA ALA A 200 -1.50 -0.24 11.82
C ALA A 200 -2.10 1.15 12.12
N ALA A 201 -2.18 2.04 11.12
CA ALA A 201 -2.82 3.33 11.24
C ALA A 201 -4.35 3.23 11.10
N GLU A 202 -5.05 4.30 11.47
CA GLU A 202 -6.52 4.40 11.39
C GLU A 202 -7.02 4.83 9.99
N SER A 203 -6.12 5.17 9.07
CA SER A 203 -6.45 5.65 7.72
C SER A 203 -5.72 4.84 6.64
N PRO A 204 -6.29 4.80 5.42
CA PRO A 204 -5.65 4.09 4.31
C PRO A 204 -4.28 4.66 3.95
N MET A 205 -3.40 3.78 3.51
CA MET A 205 -2.12 4.11 2.90
C MET A 205 -2.10 3.71 1.43
N PHE A 206 -1.33 4.44 0.65
CA PHE A 206 -1.22 4.26 -0.80
C PHE A 206 0.23 3.98 -1.14
N LEU A 207 0.49 2.78 -1.64
CA LEU A 207 1.81 2.35 -2.10
C LEU A 207 1.96 2.63 -3.59
N PHE A 208 3.04 3.28 -3.95
CA PHE A 208 3.47 3.47 -5.33
C PHE A 208 4.89 2.91 -5.50
N ALA A 209 5.16 2.35 -6.66
CA ALA A 209 6.48 1.87 -7.02
C ALA A 209 6.80 2.20 -8.48
N TYR A 210 8.05 2.56 -8.74
CA TYR A 210 8.51 2.96 -10.06
C TYR A 210 9.97 2.54 -10.28
N ALA A 211 10.26 1.97 -11.43
CA ALA A 211 11.63 1.68 -11.86
C ALA A 211 12.03 2.61 -13.02
N ASP A 212 12.89 3.56 -12.76
CA ASP A 212 13.51 4.38 -13.79
C ASP A 212 14.55 3.55 -14.55
N MET A 213 14.20 3.14 -15.76
CA MET A 213 15.06 2.32 -16.62
C MET A 213 16.25 3.10 -17.18
N ARG A 214 16.20 4.42 -17.19
CA ARG A 214 17.27 5.30 -17.66
C ARG A 214 18.37 5.44 -16.62
N THR A 215 18.00 5.69 -15.35
CA THR A 215 18.94 5.79 -14.23
C THR A 215 19.20 4.46 -13.54
N LYS A 216 18.45 3.41 -13.92
CA LYS A 216 18.51 2.08 -13.27
C LYS A 216 18.27 2.17 -11.76
N THR A 217 17.26 2.91 -11.36
CA THR A 217 16.87 3.09 -9.95
C THR A 217 15.42 2.68 -9.75
N VAL A 218 15.17 1.85 -8.74
CA VAL A 218 13.80 1.51 -8.32
C VAL A 218 13.46 2.31 -7.06
N TYR A 219 12.26 2.86 -7.06
CA TYR A 219 11.68 3.69 -5.99
C TYR A 219 10.43 3.02 -5.44
N THR A 220 10.21 3.19 -4.14
CA THR A 220 8.92 2.94 -3.49
C THR A 220 8.53 4.17 -2.69
N PHE A 221 7.23 4.51 -2.73
CA PHE A 221 6.65 5.67 -2.07
C PHE A 221 5.42 5.21 -1.30
N VAL A 222 5.22 5.72 -0.10
CA VAL A 222 3.99 5.51 0.66
C VAL A 222 3.38 6.85 0.99
N TYR A 223 2.10 7.00 0.69
CA TYR A 223 1.29 8.18 1.00
C TYR A 223 0.22 7.82 2.01
N GLY A 224 -0.17 8.77 2.84
CA GLY A 224 -1.22 8.62 3.84
C GLY A 224 -1.56 9.94 4.51
N THR A 225 -2.52 9.90 5.43
CA THR A 225 -3.05 11.10 6.13
C THR A 225 -2.55 11.24 7.56
N GLN A 226 -1.37 10.69 7.88
CA GLN A 226 -0.81 10.80 9.21
C GLN A 226 -0.54 12.26 9.59
N PRO A 227 -0.72 12.63 10.87
CA PRO A 227 -0.36 13.96 11.35
C PRO A 227 1.11 14.27 11.10
N ASP A 228 1.40 15.49 10.66
CA ASP A 228 2.78 15.98 10.61
C ASP A 228 3.16 16.54 11.97
N ASP A 229 3.63 15.69 12.85
CA ASP A 229 4.14 16.07 14.18
C ASP A 229 5.65 16.35 14.18
N GLY A 230 6.28 16.37 12.99
CA GLY A 230 7.72 16.55 12.82
C GLY A 230 8.55 15.31 13.14
N THR A 231 7.92 14.17 13.42
CA THR A 231 8.64 12.90 13.68
C THR A 231 9.16 12.31 12.37
N HIS A 232 10.44 11.99 12.34
CA HIS A 232 11.10 11.32 11.22
C HIS A 232 11.87 10.09 11.72
N TYR A 233 11.58 8.95 11.12
CA TYR A 233 12.30 7.72 11.39
C TYR A 233 13.52 7.57 10.51
N LYS A 234 14.60 7.05 11.09
CA LYS A 234 15.82 6.71 10.37
C LYS A 234 16.10 5.23 10.57
N ILE A 235 16.61 4.62 9.52
CA ILE A 235 17.03 3.22 9.55
C ILE A 235 18.54 3.14 9.40
N TRP A 236 19.16 2.28 10.18
CA TRP A 236 20.59 1.97 10.09
C TRP A 236 20.83 0.51 10.43
N SER A 237 22.01 0.01 10.12
CA SER A 237 22.44 -1.34 10.45
C SER A 237 23.79 -1.27 11.13
N ASP A 238 23.89 -1.88 12.29
CA ASP A 238 25.14 -2.06 13.02
C ASP A 238 25.71 -3.44 12.62
N THR A 239 26.72 -3.46 11.75
CA THR A 239 27.41 -4.67 11.27
C THR A 239 28.91 -4.59 11.48
#